data_f97ad98bfc9ec983ced3188f847d869b
#
_entry.id   f97ad98bfc9ec983ced3188f847d869b
#
_cell.length_a   1.000
_cell.length_b   1.000
_cell.length_c   1.000
_cell.angle_alpha   90.00
_cell.angle_beta   90.00
_cell.angle_gamma   90.00
#
_symmetry.space_group_name_H-M   'P 1'
#
loop_
_entity.id
_entity.type
_entity.pdbx_description
1 polymer ?
#
loop_
_entity_poly.entity_id
_entity_poly.type
_entity_poly.pdbx_seq_one_letter_code
_entity_poly.pdbx_strand_id
1 'polypeptide(L)'
;MRYLVDSDWLIDAFLGIPTAVNLLARLRGEGLAVSIISYGELLEGALGAPDPEVELARFRRFLARLAVLPLDEATMERFARIRAELRRRGQLIPDLDLLIAATALDADLTLVTRNVRHF
;
A
#
# COMPACT_ATOMS: atom_id res chain seq x y z
N MET A 1 -7.59 7.49 -10.78
CA MET A 1 -6.69 7.28 -9.63
C MET A 1 -5.26 7.58 -10.04
N ARG A 2 -4.52 8.19 -9.16
CA ARG A 2 -3.14 8.58 -9.50
C ARG A 2 -2.10 8.07 -8.50
N TYR A 3 -2.47 7.86 -7.24
CA TYR A 3 -1.53 7.51 -6.19
C TYR A 3 -1.86 6.19 -5.54
N LEU A 4 -0.84 5.36 -5.33
CA LEU A 4 -0.93 4.16 -4.50
C LEU A 4 -0.22 4.48 -3.19
N VAL A 5 -0.95 4.41 -2.07
CA VAL A 5 -0.44 4.82 -0.76
C VAL A 5 -0.01 3.60 0.03
N ASP A 6 1.22 3.63 0.53
CA ASP A 6 1.77 2.54 1.34
C ASP A 6 1.18 2.57 2.76
N SER A 7 1.26 1.42 3.43
CA SER A 7 0.62 1.20 4.73
C SER A 7 1.11 2.16 5.83
N ASP A 8 2.38 2.55 5.84
CA ASP A 8 2.92 3.44 6.87
C ASP A 8 2.23 4.82 6.87
N TRP A 9 2.00 5.40 5.70
CA TRP A 9 1.27 6.66 5.58
C TRP A 9 -0.19 6.49 5.98
N LEU A 10 -0.80 5.35 5.64
CA LEU A 10 -2.20 5.08 5.98
C LEU A 10 -2.37 4.88 7.49
N ILE A 11 -1.45 4.18 8.14
CA ILE A 11 -1.47 4.00 9.59
C ILE A 11 -1.39 5.36 10.28
N ASP A 12 -0.45 6.20 9.88
CA ASP A 12 -0.27 7.51 10.48
C ASP A 12 -1.51 8.40 10.29
N ALA A 13 -2.11 8.37 9.10
CA ALA A 13 -3.34 9.13 8.85
C ALA A 13 -4.49 8.61 9.71
N PHE A 14 -4.60 7.28 9.86
CA PHE A 14 -5.62 6.68 10.72
C PHE A 14 -5.45 7.11 12.19
N LEU A 15 -4.19 7.24 12.63
CA LEU A 15 -3.88 7.70 13.98
C LEU A 15 -3.97 9.21 14.16
N GLY A 16 -4.29 9.94 13.09
CA GLY A 16 -4.45 11.38 13.14
C GLY A 16 -3.15 12.18 13.14
N ILE A 17 -2.04 11.57 12.71
CA ILE A 17 -0.76 12.29 12.60
C ILE A 17 -0.90 13.37 11.53
N PRO A 18 -0.71 14.68 11.88
CA PRO A 18 -1.04 15.77 10.97
C PRO A 18 -0.34 15.74 9.62
N THR A 19 0.93 15.35 9.56
CA THR A 19 1.67 15.27 8.29
C THR A 19 1.03 14.27 7.33
N ALA A 20 0.59 13.12 7.84
CA ALA A 20 -0.06 12.09 7.03
C ALA A 20 -1.48 12.50 6.64
N VAL A 21 -2.26 13.02 7.60
CA VAL A 21 -3.63 13.49 7.30
C VAL A 21 -3.60 14.58 6.22
N ASN A 22 -2.68 15.53 6.35
CA ASN A 22 -2.57 16.64 5.40
C ASN A 22 -2.10 16.18 4.02
N LEU A 23 -1.15 15.24 3.97
CA LEU A 23 -0.67 14.70 2.70
C LEU A 23 -1.81 14.00 1.95
N LEU A 24 -2.52 13.10 2.62
CA LEU A 24 -3.61 12.37 1.97
C LEU A 24 -4.75 13.30 1.55
N ALA A 25 -5.04 14.33 2.35
CA ALA A 25 -6.04 15.32 1.98
C ALA A 25 -5.67 16.06 0.69
N ARG A 26 -4.38 16.41 0.52
CA ARG A 26 -3.90 17.07 -0.70
C ARG A 26 -4.00 16.16 -1.93
N LEU A 27 -3.71 14.88 -1.75
CA LEU A 27 -3.66 13.93 -2.87
C LEU A 27 -5.04 13.37 -3.24
N ARG A 28 -6.02 13.49 -2.35
CA ARG A 28 -7.35 12.88 -2.52
C ARG A 28 -8.02 13.29 -3.81
N GLY A 29 -7.89 14.55 -4.21
CA GLY A 29 -8.55 15.06 -5.42
C GLY A 29 -8.11 14.38 -6.71
N GLU A 30 -6.91 13.77 -6.71
CA GLU A 30 -6.38 13.07 -7.88
C GLU A 30 -6.59 11.55 -7.78
N GLY A 31 -7.20 11.08 -6.69
CA GLY A 31 -7.53 9.68 -6.50
C GLY A 31 -6.47 8.89 -5.77
N LEU A 32 -6.88 8.21 -4.71
CA LEU A 32 -6.01 7.38 -3.88
C LEU A 32 -6.43 5.92 -3.97
N ALA A 33 -5.43 5.05 -4.05
CA ALA A 33 -5.62 3.60 -4.02
C ALA A 33 -4.70 2.99 -2.98
N VAL A 34 -5.01 1.77 -2.56
CA VAL A 34 -4.17 0.96 -1.68
C VAL A 34 -4.06 -0.43 -2.29
N SER A 35 -2.88 -1.04 -2.21
CA SER A 35 -2.72 -2.42 -2.67
C SER A 35 -3.41 -3.38 -1.71
N ILE A 36 -3.83 -4.54 -2.22
CA ILE A 36 -4.39 -5.60 -1.36
C ILE A 36 -3.36 -6.06 -0.31
N ILE A 37 -2.07 -5.94 -0.63
CA ILE A 37 -1.00 -6.28 0.31
C ILE A 37 -1.01 -5.31 1.50
N SER A 38 -0.99 -4.01 1.23
CA SER A 38 -1.05 -3.00 2.30
C SER A 38 -2.36 -3.08 3.08
N TYR A 39 -3.46 -3.37 2.39
CA TYR A 39 -4.75 -3.60 3.02
C TYR A 39 -4.66 -4.72 4.06
N GLY A 40 -4.05 -5.85 3.68
CA GLY A 40 -3.85 -6.98 4.60
C GLY A 40 -2.96 -6.63 5.78
N GLU A 41 -1.88 -5.87 5.55
CA GLU A 41 -0.99 -5.42 6.62
C GLU A 41 -1.74 -4.55 7.64
N LEU A 42 -2.62 -3.67 7.15
CA LEU A 42 -3.41 -2.81 8.03
C LEU A 42 -4.41 -3.62 8.87
N LEU A 43 -5.06 -4.61 8.26
CA LEU A 43 -5.98 -5.49 9.01
C LEU A 43 -5.24 -6.32 10.05
N GLU A 44 -4.05 -6.81 9.73
CA GLU A 44 -3.23 -7.53 10.70
C GLU A 44 -2.88 -6.64 11.89
N GLY A 45 -2.53 -5.38 11.65
CA GLY A 45 -2.28 -4.42 12.71
C GLY A 45 -3.49 -4.22 13.61
N ALA A 46 -4.68 -4.15 13.01
CA ALA A 46 -5.93 -4.01 13.78
C ALA A 46 -6.19 -5.22 14.66
N LEU A 47 -5.87 -6.43 14.18
CA LEU A 47 -6.07 -7.66 14.95
C LEU A 47 -5.16 -7.76 16.17
N GLY A 48 -4.07 -6.99 16.21
CA GLY A 48 -3.19 -6.89 17.37
C GLY A 48 -3.65 -5.91 18.45
N ALA A 49 -4.75 -5.20 18.22
CA ALA A 49 -5.27 -4.22 19.17
C ALA A 49 -5.97 -4.89 20.36
N PRO A 50 -6.14 -4.18 21.50
CA PRO A 50 -6.86 -4.73 22.67
C PRO A 50 -8.28 -5.17 22.36
N ASP A 51 -8.97 -4.49 21.45
CA ASP A 51 -10.30 -4.88 20.97
C ASP A 51 -10.25 -5.03 19.44
N PRO A 52 -9.83 -6.20 18.94
CA PRO A 52 -9.59 -6.38 17.51
C PRO A 52 -10.81 -6.13 16.63
N GLU A 53 -11.99 -6.53 17.06
CA GLU A 53 -13.20 -6.40 16.22
C GLU A 53 -13.59 -4.94 16.04
N VAL A 54 -13.46 -4.12 17.10
CA VAL A 54 -13.72 -2.69 17.02
C VAL A 54 -12.71 -2.03 16.09
N GLU A 55 -11.44 -2.38 16.22
CA GLU A 55 -10.38 -1.78 15.42
C GLU A 55 -10.50 -2.18 13.94
N LEU A 56 -10.84 -3.43 13.65
CA LEU A 56 -11.12 -3.86 12.28
C LEU A 56 -12.23 -3.02 11.65
N ALA A 57 -13.31 -2.80 12.38
CA ALA A 57 -14.43 -2.00 11.88
C ALA A 57 -13.99 -0.55 11.59
N ARG A 58 -13.18 0.03 12.46
CA ARG A 58 -12.66 1.38 12.28
C ARG A 58 -11.77 1.49 11.05
N PHE A 59 -10.85 0.53 10.86
CA PHE A 59 -9.98 0.49 9.68
C PHE A 59 -10.77 0.30 8.40
N ARG A 60 -11.76 -0.59 8.40
CA ARG A 60 -12.60 -0.80 7.23
C ARG A 60 -13.34 0.46 6.80
N ARG A 61 -13.85 1.22 7.78
CA ARG A 61 -14.50 2.51 7.47
C ARG A 61 -13.52 3.52 6.91
N PHE A 62 -12.32 3.57 7.48
CA PHE A 62 -11.26 4.47 7.00
C PHE A 62 -10.86 4.11 5.57
N LEU A 63 -10.67 2.82 5.29
CA LEU A 63 -10.23 2.34 3.98
C LEU A 63 -11.34 2.32 2.93
N ALA A 64 -12.61 2.43 3.33
CA ALA A 64 -13.73 2.39 2.40
C ALA A 64 -13.70 3.53 1.37
N ARG A 65 -12.96 4.60 1.64
CA ARG A 65 -12.81 5.73 0.73
C ARG A 65 -11.70 5.53 -0.30
N LEU A 66 -10.95 4.46 -0.19
CA LEU A 66 -9.84 4.15 -1.09
C LEU A 66 -10.22 3.01 -2.02
N ALA A 67 -9.67 3.04 -3.23
CA ALA A 67 -9.79 1.89 -4.11
C ALA A 67 -8.76 0.84 -3.68
N VAL A 68 -9.21 -0.39 -3.45
CA VAL A 68 -8.32 -1.51 -3.12
C VAL A 68 -7.97 -2.25 -4.40
N LEU A 69 -6.68 -2.28 -4.75
CA LEU A 69 -6.23 -2.91 -5.98
C LEU A 69 -5.75 -4.34 -5.71
N PRO A 70 -6.33 -5.33 -6.40
CA PRO A 70 -5.97 -6.74 -6.21
C PRO A 70 -4.67 -7.10 -6.92
N LEU A 71 -4.18 -8.31 -6.65
CA LEU A 71 -3.11 -8.94 -7.43
C LEU A 71 -3.77 -9.79 -8.50
N ASP A 72 -3.64 -9.39 -9.75
CA ASP A 72 -4.14 -10.17 -10.88
C ASP A 72 -2.96 -10.78 -11.67
N GLU A 73 -3.27 -11.47 -12.75
CA GLU A 73 -2.24 -12.13 -13.57
C GLU A 73 -1.25 -11.13 -14.16
N ALA A 74 -1.75 -9.97 -14.62
CA ALA A 74 -0.89 -8.94 -15.19
C ALA A 74 0.07 -8.38 -14.13
N THR A 75 -0.42 -8.13 -12.93
CA THR A 75 0.41 -7.68 -11.81
C THR A 75 1.48 -8.72 -11.48
N MET A 76 1.11 -9.99 -11.44
CA MET A 76 2.04 -11.07 -11.11
C MET A 76 3.08 -11.30 -12.21
N GLU A 77 2.72 -11.10 -13.47
CA GLU A 77 3.72 -11.15 -14.53
C GLU A 77 4.74 -10.03 -14.38
N ARG A 78 4.28 -8.85 -14.06
CA ARG A 78 5.18 -7.71 -13.81
C ARG A 78 6.08 -7.97 -12.61
N PHE A 79 5.51 -8.48 -11.52
CA PHE A 79 6.26 -8.89 -10.34
C PHE A 79 7.37 -9.89 -10.71
N ALA A 80 7.01 -10.93 -11.48
CA ALA A 80 7.96 -11.98 -11.84
C ALA A 80 9.12 -11.43 -12.69
N ARG A 81 8.82 -10.55 -13.65
CA ARG A 81 9.84 -9.94 -14.52
C ARG A 81 10.80 -9.06 -13.71
N ILE A 82 10.28 -8.24 -12.82
CA ILE A 82 11.10 -7.37 -11.99
C ILE A 82 11.95 -8.21 -11.03
N ARG A 83 11.34 -9.21 -10.39
CA ARG A 83 12.06 -10.05 -9.44
C ARG A 83 13.19 -10.82 -10.10
N ALA A 84 12.95 -11.35 -11.30
CA ALA A 84 13.97 -12.05 -12.07
C ALA A 84 15.16 -11.13 -12.41
N GLU A 85 14.86 -9.88 -12.79
CA GLU A 85 15.89 -8.89 -13.10
C GLU A 85 16.70 -8.51 -11.87
N LEU A 86 16.02 -8.26 -10.75
CA LEU A 86 16.70 -7.92 -9.48
C LEU A 86 17.56 -9.10 -8.98
N ARG A 87 17.08 -10.32 -9.15
CA ARG A 87 17.84 -11.52 -8.79
C ARG A 87 19.13 -11.59 -9.59
N ARG A 88 19.07 -11.34 -10.90
CA ARG A 88 20.27 -11.33 -11.74
C ARG A 88 21.30 -10.31 -11.29
N ARG A 89 20.85 -9.18 -10.78
CA ARG A 89 21.71 -8.09 -10.31
C ARG A 89 22.15 -8.26 -8.87
N GLY A 90 21.66 -9.29 -8.16
CA GLY A 90 21.92 -9.45 -6.74
C GLY A 90 21.30 -8.36 -5.87
N GLN A 91 20.16 -7.79 -6.30
CA GLN A 91 19.52 -6.63 -5.67
C GLN A 91 18.09 -6.89 -5.27
N LEU A 92 17.77 -8.11 -4.81
CA LEU A 92 16.42 -8.45 -4.39
C LEU A 92 15.97 -7.55 -3.23
N ILE A 93 14.72 -7.12 -3.30
CA ILE A 93 14.05 -6.40 -2.21
C ILE A 93 13.00 -7.33 -1.58
N PRO A 94 12.45 -7.00 -0.39
CA PRO A 94 11.44 -7.84 0.25
C PRO A 94 10.24 -8.09 -0.68
N ASP A 95 9.72 -9.32 -0.66
CA ASP A 95 8.68 -9.73 -1.59
C ASP A 95 7.40 -8.90 -1.48
N LEU A 96 6.96 -8.56 -0.25
CA LEU A 96 5.77 -7.74 -0.08
C LEU A 96 5.94 -6.34 -0.68
N ASP A 97 7.11 -5.74 -0.50
CA ASP A 97 7.40 -4.43 -1.11
C ASP A 97 7.40 -4.52 -2.62
N LEU A 98 7.94 -5.61 -3.17
CA LEU A 98 7.97 -5.83 -4.60
C LEU A 98 6.57 -6.01 -5.18
N LEU A 99 5.67 -6.69 -4.46
CA LEU A 99 4.27 -6.82 -4.87
C LEU A 99 3.56 -5.47 -4.90
N ILE A 100 3.85 -4.62 -3.91
CA ILE A 100 3.30 -3.26 -3.87
C ILE A 100 3.80 -2.45 -5.07
N ALA A 101 5.11 -2.52 -5.35
CA ALA A 101 5.71 -1.82 -6.49
C ALA A 101 5.11 -2.31 -7.82
N ALA A 102 4.95 -3.62 -7.98
CA ALA A 102 4.35 -4.20 -9.18
C ALA A 102 2.91 -3.72 -9.37
N THR A 103 2.16 -3.59 -8.29
CA THR A 103 0.79 -3.05 -8.32
C THR A 103 0.78 -1.62 -8.84
N ALA A 104 1.67 -0.78 -8.31
CA ALA A 104 1.77 0.62 -8.74
C ALA A 104 2.15 0.72 -10.23
N LEU A 105 3.11 -0.07 -10.66
CA LEU A 105 3.58 -0.05 -12.06
C LEU A 105 2.50 -0.56 -13.01
N ASP A 106 1.83 -1.64 -12.65
CA ASP A 106 0.79 -2.22 -13.50
C ASP A 106 -0.41 -1.28 -13.67
N ALA A 107 -0.76 -0.55 -12.61
CA ALA A 107 -1.87 0.40 -12.64
C ALA A 107 -1.45 1.81 -13.07
N ASP A 108 -0.17 2.03 -13.37
CA ASP A 108 0.40 3.33 -13.73
C ASP A 108 0.12 4.38 -12.66
N LEU A 109 0.40 4.02 -11.41
CA LEU A 109 0.22 4.90 -10.25
C LEU A 109 1.56 5.30 -9.65
N THR A 110 1.60 6.48 -9.04
CA THR A 110 2.74 6.91 -8.26
C THR A 110 2.65 6.31 -6.86
N LEU A 111 3.71 5.63 -6.43
CA LEU A 111 3.77 5.04 -5.10
C LEU A 111 4.16 6.10 -4.07
N VAL A 112 3.34 6.24 -3.03
CA VAL A 112 3.60 7.17 -1.92
C VAL A 112 4.05 6.33 -0.72
N THR A 113 5.35 6.32 -0.46
CA THR A 113 5.96 5.49 0.58
C THR A 113 7.09 6.24 1.29
N ARG A 114 7.34 5.87 2.55
CA ARG A 114 8.54 6.34 3.27
C ARG A 114 9.71 5.37 3.11
N ASN A 115 9.44 4.17 2.63
CA ASN A 115 10.44 3.10 2.54
C ASN A 115 11.16 3.12 1.19
N VAL A 116 11.71 4.29 0.84
CA VAL A 116 12.28 4.52 -0.50
C VAL A 116 13.48 3.62 -0.80
N ARG A 117 14.18 3.13 0.24
CA ARG A 117 15.31 2.21 0.05
C ARG A 117 14.93 0.88 -0.60
N HIS A 118 13.69 0.45 -0.43
CA HIS A 118 13.20 -0.81 -0.99
C HIS A 118 12.67 -0.62 -2.42
N PHE A 119 12.52 0.61 -2.85
CA PHE A 119 12.00 0.94 -4.16
C PHE A 119 12.98 1.84 -4.92
#